data_a390cc3767c905e13b6682e0ca0e61b4
#
_entry.id   a390cc3767c905e13b6682e0ca0e61b4
#
_cell.length_a   1.000
_cell.length_b   1.000
_cell.length_c   1.000
_cell.angle_alpha   90.00
_cell.angle_beta   90.00
_cell.angle_gamma   90.00
#
_symmetry.space_group_name_H-M   'P 1'
#
loop_
_entity.id
_entity.type
_entity.pdbx_description
1 polymer ?
#
loop_
_entity_poly.entity_id
_entity_poly.type
_entity_poly.pdbx_seq_one_letter_code
_entity_poly.pdbx_strand_id
1 'polypeptide(L)'
;MSKPNSGGRRFLLRRHLNKLRWLSLAVVFAMLVLLPFLHVYQTYVAAHGYDLLSPDEKLLYDVMEAITSPFVKEPAEALDAIKGNTWSGTIWGFKMSDPLAVVGQIAAGHGVHWPFVVTVAVPLLATLLLGRFFCGWICPATFIYELTSNFAALLKWAGIDVGRRRLDRRLKYGVLAFGLIASAASGSILVAAVYPPAIIGRELYYAIAWGGLGAGAAFFAATLLFDLLVARRGFCRYLCPGGELYSLLGRYRAVRLRRTVETCNDCAKCNGVCEFGLDPMRDGFGQECNNCTACVAVCPTDALVFTIKVVDVAPQGPGHLGRRYRHGEASAAPSPAIEAKEAAA
;
A
#
# COMPACT_ATOMS: atom_id res chain seq x y z
N MET A 1 -4.59 -30.67 -34.93
CA MET A 1 -5.26 -29.40 -34.60
C MET A 1 -4.55 -28.80 -33.38
N SER A 2 -3.65 -27.84 -33.60
CA SER A 2 -2.87 -27.17 -32.55
C SER A 2 -3.78 -26.25 -31.74
N LYS A 3 -3.80 -26.43 -30.42
CA LYS A 3 -4.51 -25.53 -29.49
C LYS A 3 -3.94 -24.11 -29.62
N PRO A 4 -4.77 -23.06 -29.73
CA PRO A 4 -4.30 -21.71 -29.90
C PRO A 4 -3.52 -21.27 -28.66
N ASN A 5 -2.40 -20.61 -28.91
CA ASN A 5 -1.40 -20.08 -27.99
C ASN A 5 -2.01 -19.22 -26.84
N SER A 6 -2.55 -19.87 -25.80
CA SER A 6 -3.15 -19.20 -24.64
C SER A 6 -2.09 -18.58 -23.70
N GLY A 7 -0.83 -18.99 -23.84
CA GLY A 7 0.28 -18.53 -22.98
C GLY A 7 0.64 -17.06 -23.21
N GLY A 8 0.67 -16.61 -24.47
CA GLY A 8 1.04 -15.22 -24.80
C GLY A 8 0.04 -14.19 -24.28
N ARG A 9 -1.26 -14.49 -24.37
CA ARG A 9 -2.33 -13.58 -23.90
C ARG A 9 -2.34 -13.46 -22.37
N ARG A 10 -2.09 -14.55 -21.66
CA ARG A 10 -2.00 -14.57 -20.18
C ARG A 10 -0.78 -13.82 -19.67
N PHE A 11 0.37 -13.95 -20.31
CA PHE A 11 1.60 -13.23 -19.97
C PHE A 11 1.43 -11.71 -20.14
N LEU A 12 0.84 -11.25 -21.23
CA LEU A 12 0.55 -9.82 -21.46
C LEU A 12 -0.38 -9.26 -20.37
N LEU A 13 -1.48 -9.95 -20.06
CA LEU A 13 -2.43 -9.53 -19.03
C LEU A 13 -1.75 -9.33 -17.65
N ARG A 14 -0.82 -10.19 -17.28
CA ARG A 14 -0.10 -10.14 -15.99
C ARG A 14 0.86 -8.96 -15.89
N ARG A 15 1.57 -8.67 -16.97
CA ARG A 15 2.44 -7.50 -17.05
C ARG A 15 1.62 -6.20 -16.96
N HIS A 16 0.43 -6.20 -17.54
CA HIS A 16 -0.49 -5.07 -17.44
C HIS A 16 -1.06 -4.90 -16.02
N LEU A 17 -1.34 -5.96 -15.27
CA LEU A 17 -1.80 -5.87 -13.88
C LEU A 17 -0.79 -5.15 -12.98
N ASN A 18 0.50 -5.45 -13.11
CA ASN A 18 1.53 -4.76 -12.32
C ASN A 18 1.66 -3.28 -12.72
N LYS A 19 1.55 -2.96 -14.02
CA LYS A 19 1.53 -1.57 -14.50
C LYS A 19 0.28 -0.83 -13.98
N LEU A 20 -0.88 -1.48 -14.02
CA LEU A 20 -2.14 -0.92 -13.51
C LEU A 20 -2.02 -0.63 -12.01
N ARG A 21 -1.39 -1.51 -11.23
CA ARG A 21 -1.12 -1.30 -9.82
C ARG A 21 -0.24 -0.05 -9.59
N TRP A 22 0.85 0.08 -10.34
CA TRP A 22 1.72 1.25 -10.23
C TRP A 22 0.98 2.54 -10.62
N LEU A 23 0.16 2.48 -11.66
CA LEU A 23 -0.70 3.60 -12.05
C LEU A 23 -1.69 3.95 -10.94
N SER A 24 -2.36 2.95 -10.35
CA SER A 24 -3.27 3.16 -9.21
C SER A 24 -2.57 3.85 -8.03
N LEU A 25 -1.40 3.37 -7.63
CA LEU A 25 -0.62 3.97 -6.55
C LEU A 25 -0.18 5.40 -6.87
N ALA A 26 0.27 5.65 -8.11
CA ALA A 26 0.68 6.99 -8.55
C ALA A 26 -0.50 7.96 -8.58
N VAL A 27 -1.67 7.52 -9.09
CA VAL A 27 -2.89 8.33 -9.13
C VAL A 27 -3.36 8.65 -7.71
N VAL A 28 -3.42 7.67 -6.81
CA VAL A 28 -3.83 7.90 -5.42
C VAL A 28 -2.85 8.84 -4.71
N PHE A 29 -1.55 8.69 -4.95
CA PHE A 29 -0.55 9.59 -4.38
C PHE A 29 -0.67 11.01 -4.94
N ALA A 30 -0.88 11.16 -6.25
CA ALA A 30 -1.12 12.46 -6.87
C ALA A 30 -2.40 13.12 -6.34
N MET A 31 -3.48 12.37 -6.19
CA MET A 31 -4.71 12.86 -5.55
C MET A 31 -4.46 13.30 -4.11
N LEU A 32 -3.69 12.53 -3.33
CA LEU A 32 -3.36 12.88 -1.96
C LEU A 32 -2.60 14.21 -1.87
N VAL A 33 -1.69 14.47 -2.82
CA VAL A 33 -0.95 15.74 -2.89
C VAL A 33 -1.84 16.87 -3.36
N LEU A 34 -2.72 16.64 -4.34
CA LEU A 34 -3.57 17.68 -4.93
C LEU A 34 -4.73 18.11 -4.01
N LEU A 35 -5.35 17.17 -3.29
CA LEU A 35 -6.52 17.44 -2.46
C LEU A 35 -6.31 18.56 -1.41
N PRO A 36 -5.22 18.65 -0.66
CA PRO A 36 -4.98 19.76 0.25
C PRO A 36 -4.92 21.12 -0.44
N PHE A 37 -4.30 21.23 -1.63
CA PHE A 37 -4.27 22.47 -2.41
C PHE A 37 -5.67 22.88 -2.82
N LEU A 38 -6.47 21.95 -3.34
CA LEU A 38 -7.85 22.20 -3.72
C LEU A 38 -8.71 22.62 -2.51
N HIS A 39 -8.47 22.03 -1.35
CA HIS A 39 -9.22 22.36 -0.13
C HIS A 39 -8.86 23.76 0.39
N VAL A 40 -7.59 24.13 0.41
CA VAL A 40 -7.15 25.47 0.79
C VAL A 40 -7.68 26.50 -0.21
N TYR A 41 -7.58 26.24 -1.51
CA TYR A 41 -8.17 27.09 -2.55
C TYR A 41 -9.68 27.27 -2.37
N GLN A 42 -10.43 26.19 -2.14
CA GLN A 42 -11.88 26.24 -1.88
C GLN A 42 -12.20 27.10 -0.66
N THR A 43 -11.40 27.03 0.40
CA THR A 43 -11.57 27.83 1.60
C THR A 43 -11.40 29.34 1.28
N TYR A 44 -10.42 29.69 0.45
CA TYR A 44 -10.21 31.08 0.03
C TYR A 44 -11.33 31.59 -0.87
N VAL A 45 -11.82 30.78 -1.81
CA VAL A 45 -13.00 31.11 -2.65
C VAL A 45 -14.22 31.35 -1.79
N ALA A 46 -14.50 30.45 -0.83
CA ALA A 46 -15.68 30.56 0.03
C ALA A 46 -15.61 31.77 0.98
N ALA A 47 -14.40 32.16 1.41
CA ALA A 47 -14.21 33.32 2.28
C ALA A 47 -14.29 34.67 1.55
N HIS A 48 -14.31 34.71 0.21
CA HIS A 48 -14.26 35.92 -0.62
C HIS A 48 -13.14 36.91 -0.22
N GLY A 49 -12.02 36.35 0.31
CA GLY A 49 -10.96 37.09 0.97
C GLY A 49 -9.69 37.28 0.14
N TYR A 50 -9.78 37.33 -1.21
CA TYR A 50 -8.57 37.43 -2.07
C TYR A 50 -7.66 38.58 -1.67
N ASP A 51 -8.21 39.74 -1.32
CA ASP A 51 -7.42 40.92 -0.95
C ASP A 51 -6.64 40.75 0.37
N LEU A 52 -7.10 39.87 1.23
CA LEU A 52 -6.51 39.60 2.54
C LEU A 52 -5.39 38.55 2.49
N LEU A 53 -5.22 37.87 1.36
CA LEU A 53 -4.22 36.83 1.18
C LEU A 53 -2.80 37.40 1.09
N SER A 54 -1.84 36.69 1.66
CA SER A 54 -0.42 36.95 1.48
C SER A 54 0.02 36.70 0.02
N PRO A 55 1.18 37.22 -0.41
CA PRO A 55 1.65 37.02 -1.80
C PRO A 55 1.74 35.55 -2.21
N ASP A 56 2.17 34.66 -1.29
CA ASP A 56 2.31 33.23 -1.57
C ASP A 56 0.94 32.54 -1.67
N GLU A 57 -0.02 32.96 -0.84
CA GLU A 57 -1.40 32.46 -0.89
C GLU A 57 -2.13 32.96 -2.15
N LYS A 58 -1.87 34.17 -2.61
CA LYS A 58 -2.38 34.70 -3.89
C LYS A 58 -1.85 33.88 -5.07
N LEU A 59 -0.55 33.56 -5.05
CA LEU A 59 0.02 32.69 -6.08
C LEU A 59 -0.67 31.32 -6.11
N LEU A 60 -0.90 30.71 -4.95
CA LEU A 60 -1.62 29.43 -4.85
C LEU A 60 -3.06 29.57 -5.38
N TYR A 61 -3.75 30.64 -5.00
CA TYR A 61 -5.12 30.93 -5.47
C TYR A 61 -5.14 31.05 -7.01
N ASP A 62 -4.29 31.89 -7.58
CA ASP A 62 -4.24 32.17 -9.03
C ASP A 62 -3.90 30.89 -9.83
N VAL A 63 -2.97 30.08 -9.35
CA VAL A 63 -2.60 28.80 -9.99
C VAL A 63 -3.78 27.83 -9.94
N MET A 64 -4.43 27.70 -8.79
CA MET A 64 -5.59 26.80 -8.64
C MET A 64 -6.77 27.27 -9.44
N GLU A 65 -7.04 28.60 -9.49
CA GLU A 65 -8.06 29.21 -10.34
C GLU A 65 -7.82 28.89 -11.81
N ALA A 66 -6.60 29.11 -12.30
CA ALA A 66 -6.22 28.83 -13.69
C ALA A 66 -6.39 27.32 -14.05
N ILE A 67 -6.16 26.40 -13.11
CA ILE A 67 -6.32 24.97 -13.34
C ILE A 67 -7.79 24.55 -13.28
N THR A 68 -8.58 25.13 -12.37
CA THR A 68 -9.96 24.68 -12.12
C THR A 68 -11.00 25.38 -12.97
N SER A 69 -10.80 26.68 -13.30
CA SER A 69 -11.77 27.49 -14.05
C SER A 69 -12.18 26.92 -15.43
N PRO A 70 -11.31 26.23 -16.20
CA PRO A 70 -11.72 25.62 -17.47
C PRO A 70 -12.71 24.45 -17.30
N PHE A 71 -12.70 23.80 -16.13
CA PHE A 71 -13.48 22.59 -15.88
C PHE A 71 -14.70 22.83 -15.01
N VAL A 72 -14.68 23.88 -14.18
CA VAL A 72 -15.65 24.10 -13.11
C VAL A 72 -16.05 25.58 -13.06
N LYS A 73 -17.33 25.87 -13.27
CA LYS A 73 -17.84 27.24 -13.21
C LYS A 73 -18.00 27.75 -11.78
N GLU A 74 -18.36 26.86 -10.85
CA GLU A 74 -18.53 27.16 -9.43
C GLU A 74 -17.62 26.24 -8.59
N PRO A 75 -16.36 26.64 -8.37
CA PRO A 75 -15.37 25.78 -7.70
C PRO A 75 -15.79 25.37 -6.29
N ALA A 76 -16.46 26.25 -5.55
CA ALA A 76 -16.87 26.00 -4.18
C ALA A 76 -17.80 24.78 -4.06
N GLU A 77 -18.82 24.68 -4.93
CA GLU A 77 -19.79 23.57 -4.91
C GLU A 77 -19.24 22.30 -5.55
N ALA A 78 -18.55 22.43 -6.68
CA ALA A 78 -18.06 21.26 -7.40
C ALA A 78 -16.92 20.54 -6.66
N LEU A 79 -16.07 21.27 -5.96
CA LEU A 79 -15.01 20.69 -5.12
C LEU A 79 -15.59 20.05 -3.85
N ASP A 80 -16.80 20.40 -3.44
CA ASP A 80 -17.53 19.70 -2.38
C ASP A 80 -17.81 18.22 -2.73
N ALA A 81 -17.90 17.91 -4.02
CA ALA A 81 -18.08 16.53 -4.47
C ALA A 81 -16.87 15.64 -4.20
N ILE A 82 -15.67 16.23 -4.03
CA ILE A 82 -14.42 15.50 -3.76
C ILE A 82 -13.73 16.12 -2.56
N LYS A 83 -14.05 15.62 -1.38
CA LYS A 83 -13.44 16.05 -0.10
C LYS A 83 -12.83 14.89 0.65
N GLY A 84 -11.80 15.18 1.42
CA GLY A 84 -11.26 14.23 2.39
C GLY A 84 -9.75 14.11 2.35
N ASN A 85 -9.29 13.13 3.12
CA ASN A 85 -7.91 12.72 3.16
C ASN A 85 -7.83 11.18 3.08
N THR A 86 -6.67 10.61 3.34
CA THR A 86 -6.46 9.15 3.32
C THR A 86 -7.26 8.36 4.36
N TRP A 87 -7.85 9.02 5.36
CA TRP A 87 -8.68 8.39 6.38
C TRP A 87 -10.15 8.29 5.99
N SER A 88 -10.66 9.32 5.41
CA SER A 88 -12.05 9.36 4.97
C SER A 88 -12.19 10.37 3.84
N GLY A 89 -12.95 10.02 2.86
CA GLY A 89 -13.22 10.87 1.70
C GLY A 89 -14.65 10.76 1.25
N THR A 90 -15.09 11.81 0.60
CA THR A 90 -16.35 11.85 -0.14
C THR A 90 -15.99 11.97 -1.61
N ILE A 91 -16.50 11.06 -2.43
CA ILE A 91 -16.36 11.08 -3.89
C ILE A 91 -17.76 11.01 -4.49
N TRP A 92 -18.22 12.08 -5.08
CA TRP A 92 -19.56 12.21 -5.67
C TRP A 92 -20.69 11.69 -4.75
N GLY A 93 -20.66 12.14 -3.48
CA GLY A 93 -21.67 11.76 -2.48
C GLY A 93 -21.41 10.40 -1.80
N PHE A 94 -20.54 9.56 -2.32
CA PHE A 94 -20.13 8.33 -1.63
C PHE A 94 -19.10 8.66 -0.56
N LYS A 95 -19.48 8.48 0.69
CA LYS A 95 -18.58 8.65 1.84
C LYS A 95 -17.90 7.33 2.14
N MET A 96 -16.58 7.35 2.25
CA MET A 96 -15.78 6.18 2.62
C MET A 96 -14.85 6.53 3.76
N SER A 97 -14.74 5.65 4.74
CA SER A 97 -13.86 5.83 5.90
C SER A 97 -12.95 4.60 6.06
N ASP A 98 -11.72 4.84 6.52
CA ASP A 98 -10.77 3.77 6.81
C ASP A 98 -11.27 2.94 8.01
N PRO A 99 -11.29 1.60 7.93
CA PRO A 99 -11.67 0.73 9.05
C PRO A 99 -10.88 1.00 10.33
N LEU A 100 -9.60 1.38 10.24
CA LEU A 100 -8.78 1.71 11.40
C LEU A 100 -9.25 3.00 12.08
N ALA A 101 -9.73 3.99 11.33
CA ALA A 101 -10.31 5.22 11.88
C ALA A 101 -11.54 4.90 12.72
N VAL A 102 -12.43 4.04 12.22
CA VAL A 102 -13.65 3.63 12.94
C VAL A 102 -13.31 2.87 14.22
N VAL A 103 -12.42 1.88 14.13
CA VAL A 103 -12.00 1.09 15.30
C VAL A 103 -11.28 1.99 16.33
N GLY A 104 -10.44 2.91 15.89
CA GLY A 104 -9.77 3.88 16.76
C GLY A 104 -10.75 4.83 17.46
N GLN A 105 -11.79 5.29 16.76
CA GLN A 105 -12.83 6.16 17.31
C GLN A 105 -13.67 5.42 18.37
N ILE A 106 -14.07 4.19 18.09
CA ILE A 106 -14.78 3.36 19.05
C ILE A 106 -13.90 3.11 20.29
N ALA A 107 -12.63 2.78 20.10
CA ALA A 107 -11.69 2.57 21.21
C ALA A 107 -11.51 3.83 22.05
N ALA A 108 -11.48 5.01 21.45
CA ALA A 108 -11.37 6.30 22.16
C ALA A 108 -12.65 6.69 22.91
N GLY A 109 -13.70 5.84 22.94
CA GLY A 109 -14.93 6.11 23.69
C GLY A 109 -15.91 7.04 22.97
N HIS A 110 -15.62 7.45 21.74
CA HIS A 110 -16.58 8.21 20.92
C HIS A 110 -17.66 7.24 20.45
N GLY A 111 -18.92 7.55 20.71
CA GLY A 111 -20.06 6.69 20.39
C GLY A 111 -20.11 6.27 18.92
N VAL A 112 -20.75 5.13 18.66
CA VAL A 112 -20.92 4.59 17.31
C VAL A 112 -21.96 5.41 16.58
N HIS A 113 -21.53 6.29 15.67
CA HIS A 113 -22.43 7.00 14.76
C HIS A 113 -22.75 6.13 13.54
N TRP A 114 -23.98 5.69 13.40
CA TRP A 114 -24.43 4.85 12.29
C TRP A 114 -24.02 5.34 10.90
N PRO A 115 -24.13 6.66 10.57
CA PRO A 115 -23.67 7.15 9.28
C PRO A 115 -22.19 6.88 9.03
N PHE A 116 -21.35 6.90 10.08
CA PHE A 116 -19.92 6.62 9.98
C PHE A 116 -19.64 5.13 9.77
N VAL A 117 -20.40 4.26 10.43
CA VAL A 117 -20.29 2.80 10.23
C VAL A 117 -20.66 2.39 8.81
N VAL A 118 -21.69 3.03 8.23
CA VAL A 118 -22.09 2.78 6.84
C VAL A 118 -20.96 3.14 5.87
N THR A 119 -20.21 4.23 6.14
CA THR A 119 -19.09 4.65 5.27
C THR A 119 -17.92 3.66 5.25
N VAL A 120 -17.79 2.81 6.26
CA VAL A 120 -16.73 1.78 6.32
C VAL A 120 -17.11 0.50 5.60
N ALA A 121 -18.40 0.32 5.27
CA ALA A 121 -18.90 -0.92 4.68
C ALA A 121 -18.19 -1.30 3.37
N VAL A 122 -17.95 -0.33 2.48
CA VAL A 122 -17.28 -0.56 1.20
C VAL A 122 -15.82 -1.01 1.39
N PRO A 123 -14.96 -0.28 2.13
CA PRO A 123 -13.60 -0.74 2.43
C PRO A 123 -13.56 -2.08 3.19
N LEU A 124 -14.51 -2.31 4.08
CA LEU A 124 -14.60 -3.56 4.84
C LEU A 124 -14.94 -4.73 3.92
N LEU A 125 -15.95 -4.61 3.08
CA LEU A 125 -16.32 -5.63 2.09
C LEU A 125 -15.18 -5.89 1.11
N ALA A 126 -14.53 -4.85 0.60
CA ALA A 126 -13.35 -4.99 -0.25
C ALA A 126 -12.23 -5.77 0.46
N THR A 127 -12.01 -5.52 1.75
CA THR A 127 -11.01 -6.24 2.55
C THR A 127 -11.39 -7.70 2.77
N LEU A 128 -12.66 -7.98 3.05
CA LEU A 128 -13.16 -9.36 3.20
C LEU A 128 -13.10 -10.15 1.89
N LEU A 129 -13.29 -9.50 0.76
CA LEU A 129 -13.21 -10.14 -0.56
C LEU A 129 -11.76 -10.29 -1.05
N LEU A 130 -10.97 -9.22 -0.98
CA LEU A 130 -9.64 -9.11 -1.61
C LEU A 130 -8.49 -9.18 -0.60
N GLY A 131 -8.76 -9.25 0.70
CA GLY A 131 -7.74 -9.23 1.74
C GLY A 131 -7.07 -7.86 1.89
N ARG A 132 -5.78 -7.83 2.15
CA ARG A 132 -4.97 -6.59 2.30
C ARG A 132 -4.80 -5.80 1.01
N PHE A 133 -5.77 -5.84 0.12
CA PHE A 133 -5.74 -5.17 -1.19
C PHE A 133 -5.41 -3.68 -1.07
N PHE A 134 -6.02 -2.99 -0.11
CA PHE A 134 -5.74 -1.58 0.17
C PHE A 134 -4.23 -1.31 0.31
N CYS A 135 -3.52 -2.13 1.08
CA CYS A 135 -2.07 -1.98 1.29
C CYS A 135 -1.23 -2.20 0.03
N GLY A 136 -1.75 -2.88 -0.98
CA GLY A 136 -1.03 -3.18 -2.21
C GLY A 136 -1.32 -2.23 -3.37
N TRP A 137 -2.51 -1.61 -3.40
CA TRP A 137 -3.04 -0.91 -4.57
C TRP A 137 -3.47 0.52 -4.31
N ILE A 138 -3.85 0.86 -3.08
CA ILE A 138 -4.47 2.16 -2.76
C ILE A 138 -3.64 2.94 -1.74
N CYS A 139 -2.91 2.27 -0.83
CA CYS A 139 -2.19 2.95 0.23
C CYS A 139 -1.08 3.87 -0.33
N PRO A 140 -1.16 5.21 -0.11
CA PRO A 140 -0.18 6.15 -0.64
C PRO A 140 1.21 5.95 -0.05
N ALA A 141 1.30 5.51 1.21
CA ALA A 141 2.57 5.17 1.84
C ALA A 141 3.28 4.03 1.09
N THR A 142 2.53 3.09 0.49
CA THR A 142 3.09 2.01 -0.31
C THR A 142 3.91 2.53 -1.48
N PHE A 143 3.46 3.59 -2.14
CA PHE A 143 4.20 4.21 -3.23
C PHE A 143 5.57 4.68 -2.78
N ILE A 144 5.64 5.39 -1.65
CA ILE A 144 6.92 5.90 -1.09
C ILE A 144 7.81 4.75 -0.62
N TYR A 145 7.27 3.75 0.09
CA TYR A 145 8.04 2.59 0.55
C TYR A 145 8.57 1.73 -0.62
N GLU A 146 7.89 1.69 -1.77
CA GLU A 146 8.42 1.02 -2.96
C GLU A 146 9.59 1.79 -3.57
N LEU A 147 9.54 3.11 -3.57
CA LEU A 147 10.68 3.93 -3.97
C LEU A 147 11.88 3.69 -3.04
N THR A 148 11.65 3.64 -1.72
CA THR A 148 12.70 3.30 -0.74
C THR A 148 13.27 1.91 -0.98
N SER A 149 12.43 0.92 -1.31
CA SER A 149 12.88 -0.44 -1.64
C SER A 149 13.72 -0.47 -2.92
N ASN A 150 13.37 0.32 -3.93
CA ASN A 150 14.15 0.44 -5.16
C ASN A 150 15.48 1.14 -4.90
N PHE A 151 15.51 2.17 -4.03
CA PHE A 151 16.73 2.82 -3.60
C PHE A 151 17.65 1.88 -2.82
N ALA A 152 17.11 1.04 -1.92
CA ALA A 152 17.86 0.00 -1.24
C ALA A 152 18.48 -1.02 -2.22
N ALA A 153 17.79 -1.34 -3.32
CA ALA A 153 18.32 -2.20 -4.37
C ALA A 153 19.49 -1.52 -5.12
N LEU A 154 19.42 -0.21 -5.35
CA LEU A 154 20.50 0.57 -5.93
C LEU A 154 21.73 0.63 -5.01
N LEU A 155 21.54 0.87 -3.70
CA LEU A 155 22.62 0.83 -2.70
C LEU A 155 23.31 -0.54 -2.66
N LYS A 156 22.54 -1.62 -2.76
CA LYS A 156 23.08 -2.97 -2.81
C LYS A 156 23.94 -3.17 -4.08
N TRP A 157 23.52 -2.65 -5.22
CA TRP A 157 24.32 -2.67 -6.43
C TRP A 157 25.64 -1.91 -6.26
N ALA A 158 25.65 -0.82 -5.47
CA ALA A 158 26.86 -0.06 -5.09
C ALA A 158 27.70 -0.75 -3.99
N GLY A 159 27.35 -2.00 -3.58
CA GLY A 159 28.09 -2.78 -2.58
C GLY A 159 27.68 -2.54 -1.12
N ILE A 160 26.66 -1.73 -0.86
CA ILE A 160 26.15 -1.44 0.48
C ILE A 160 24.98 -2.38 0.81
N ASP A 161 25.21 -3.32 1.72
CA ASP A 161 24.17 -4.26 2.16
C ASP A 161 23.29 -3.63 3.26
N VAL A 162 22.04 -3.36 2.93
CA VAL A 162 21.05 -2.75 3.83
C VAL A 162 19.78 -3.61 3.93
N GLY A 163 19.08 -3.50 5.06
CA GLY A 163 17.68 -3.94 5.18
C GLY A 163 17.42 -5.45 5.18
N ARG A 164 18.28 -6.27 5.82
CA ARG A 164 18.15 -7.75 5.80
C ARG A 164 17.61 -8.41 7.06
N ARG A 165 17.34 -7.65 8.12
CA ARG A 165 16.90 -8.25 9.40
C ARG A 165 15.45 -8.76 9.30
N ARG A 166 15.20 -9.88 9.96
CA ARG A 166 13.85 -10.43 10.14
C ARG A 166 13.44 -10.22 11.58
N LEU A 167 12.34 -9.50 11.77
CA LEU A 167 11.71 -9.33 13.07
C LEU A 167 10.54 -10.32 13.21
N ASP A 168 10.08 -10.53 14.45
CA ASP A 168 8.89 -11.32 14.69
C ASP A 168 7.64 -10.58 14.20
N ARG A 169 6.86 -11.25 13.37
CA ARG A 169 5.60 -10.69 12.84
C ARG A 169 4.54 -10.50 13.91
N ARG A 170 4.70 -11.10 15.08
CA ARG A 170 3.77 -10.93 16.19
C ARG A 170 3.82 -9.53 16.78
N LEU A 171 4.94 -8.80 16.59
CA LEU A 171 5.13 -7.45 17.09
C LEU A 171 3.99 -6.48 16.68
N LYS A 172 3.51 -6.60 15.44
CA LYS A 172 2.44 -5.74 14.92
C LYS A 172 1.11 -5.91 15.65
N TYR A 173 0.77 -7.12 16.16
CA TYR A 173 -0.41 -7.32 17.00
C TYR A 173 -0.28 -6.54 18.31
N GLY A 174 0.93 -6.54 18.88
CA GLY A 174 1.24 -5.74 20.06
C GLY A 174 1.10 -4.24 19.79
N VAL A 175 1.58 -3.75 18.64
CA VAL A 175 1.45 -2.34 18.25
C VAL A 175 0.00 -1.92 18.07
N LEU A 176 -0.81 -2.76 17.39
CA LEU A 176 -2.25 -2.50 17.23
C LEU A 176 -2.96 -2.48 18.59
N ALA A 177 -2.76 -3.50 19.43
CA ALA A 177 -3.37 -3.59 20.73
C ALA A 177 -2.97 -2.40 21.64
N PHE A 178 -1.68 -2.07 21.70
CA PHE A 178 -1.17 -0.93 22.44
C PHE A 178 -1.77 0.39 21.95
N GLY A 179 -1.83 0.60 20.61
CA GLY A 179 -2.42 1.80 20.03
C GLY A 179 -3.91 1.96 20.37
N LEU A 180 -4.67 0.86 20.36
CA LEU A 180 -6.09 0.89 20.75
C LEU A 180 -6.29 1.12 22.25
N ILE A 181 -5.48 0.49 23.11
CA ILE A 181 -5.52 0.70 24.57
C ILE A 181 -5.14 2.14 24.88
N ALA A 182 -4.09 2.67 24.27
CA ALA A 182 -3.67 4.06 24.44
C ALA A 182 -4.77 5.04 23.97
N SER A 183 -5.46 4.73 22.87
CA SER A 183 -6.60 5.51 22.39
C SER A 183 -7.76 5.50 23.39
N ALA A 184 -8.05 4.35 23.99
CA ALA A 184 -9.08 4.21 25.02
C ALA A 184 -8.73 5.00 26.29
N ALA A 185 -7.47 4.94 26.72
CA ALA A 185 -7.00 5.64 27.93
C ALA A 185 -6.96 7.16 27.77
N SER A 186 -6.66 7.65 26.57
CA SER A 186 -6.52 9.09 26.29
C SER A 186 -7.82 9.76 25.80
N GLY A 187 -8.84 9.00 25.41
CA GLY A 187 -10.02 9.54 24.73
C GLY A 187 -9.72 10.13 23.35
N SER A 188 -8.55 9.83 22.77
CA SER A 188 -8.10 10.36 21.48
C SER A 188 -7.65 9.24 20.54
N ILE A 189 -7.77 9.41 19.23
CA ILE A 189 -7.41 8.37 18.25
C ILE A 189 -5.88 8.33 18.07
N LEU A 190 -5.16 7.86 19.09
CA LEU A 190 -3.69 7.82 19.08
C LEU A 190 -3.14 6.83 18.03
N VAL A 191 -3.90 5.82 17.65
CA VAL A 191 -3.51 4.89 16.58
C VAL A 191 -3.26 5.60 15.24
N ALA A 192 -3.89 6.77 15.02
CA ALA A 192 -3.66 7.60 13.84
C ALA A 192 -2.27 8.23 13.81
N ALA A 193 -1.67 8.49 14.97
CA ALA A 193 -0.35 9.12 15.06
C ALA A 193 0.77 8.27 14.50
N VAL A 194 0.58 6.95 14.46
CA VAL A 194 1.55 5.96 13.92
C VAL A 194 1.10 5.33 12.60
N TYR A 195 -0.01 5.77 12.01
CA TYR A 195 -0.54 5.24 10.76
C TYR A 195 -0.09 6.07 9.56
N PRO A 196 0.79 5.53 8.67
CA PRO A 196 1.44 6.33 7.62
C PRO A 196 0.49 7.07 6.68
N PRO A 197 -0.63 6.50 6.19
CA PRO A 197 -1.56 7.26 5.36
C PRO A 197 -2.12 8.51 6.06
N ALA A 198 -2.47 8.40 7.35
CA ALA A 198 -2.97 9.53 8.13
C ALA A 198 -1.90 10.59 8.36
N ILE A 199 -0.66 10.16 8.61
CA ILE A 199 0.49 11.05 8.79
C ILE A 199 0.76 11.83 7.51
N ILE A 200 0.89 11.16 6.36
CA ILE A 200 1.18 11.82 5.09
C ILE A 200 0.11 12.87 4.77
N GLY A 201 -1.16 12.54 4.89
CA GLY A 201 -2.25 13.49 4.61
C GLY A 201 -2.23 14.71 5.55
N ARG A 202 -1.98 14.48 6.85
CA ARG A 202 -1.90 15.57 7.84
C ARG A 202 -0.68 16.47 7.61
N GLU A 203 0.49 15.90 7.37
CA GLU A 203 1.72 16.67 7.20
C GLU A 203 1.72 17.47 5.89
N LEU A 204 1.13 16.91 4.82
CA LEU A 204 0.91 17.65 3.58
C LEU A 204 -0.01 18.87 3.80
N TYR A 205 -1.10 18.67 4.55
CA TYR A 205 -2.00 19.76 4.88
C TYR A 205 -1.28 20.84 5.72
N TYR A 206 -0.47 20.45 6.71
CA TYR A 206 0.31 21.39 7.51
C TYR A 206 1.34 22.17 6.66
N ALA A 207 2.02 21.48 5.75
CA ALA A 207 2.97 22.12 4.86
C ALA A 207 2.33 23.19 3.97
N ILE A 208 1.11 22.93 3.48
CA ILE A 208 0.40 23.82 2.56
C ILE A 208 -0.31 24.94 3.30
N ALA A 209 -1.02 24.62 4.39
CA ALA A 209 -1.83 25.61 5.11
C ALA A 209 -1.03 26.51 6.05
N TRP A 210 0.10 26.03 6.60
CA TRP A 210 0.87 26.76 7.61
C TRP A 210 2.37 26.88 7.27
N GLY A 211 2.79 26.40 6.10
CA GLY A 211 4.20 26.48 5.67
C GLY A 211 5.19 25.68 6.52
N GLY A 212 4.71 24.73 7.33
CA GLY A 212 5.53 23.95 8.26
C GLY A 212 5.20 22.47 8.28
N LEU A 213 6.14 21.66 8.79
CA LEU A 213 5.95 20.23 9.00
C LEU A 213 5.86 19.93 10.50
N GLY A 214 4.96 19.05 10.87
CA GLY A 214 4.79 18.59 12.25
C GLY A 214 5.72 17.42 12.62
N ALA A 215 5.60 16.95 13.87
CA ALA A 215 6.34 15.79 14.37
C ALA A 215 6.07 14.49 13.59
N GLY A 216 4.94 14.40 12.92
CA GLY A 216 4.60 13.26 12.06
C GLY A 216 5.54 13.10 10.87
N ALA A 217 6.05 14.20 10.31
CA ALA A 217 7.03 14.15 9.23
C ALA A 217 8.35 13.50 9.69
N ALA A 218 8.84 13.86 10.88
CA ALA A 218 10.02 13.24 11.47
C ALA A 218 9.79 11.75 11.75
N PHE A 219 8.63 11.40 12.29
CA PHE A 219 8.26 9.99 12.50
C PHE A 219 8.19 9.22 11.17
N PHE A 220 7.56 9.80 10.14
CA PHE A 220 7.48 9.16 8.84
C PHE A 220 8.87 8.98 8.20
N ALA A 221 9.75 9.98 8.30
CA ALA A 221 11.15 9.86 7.87
C ALA A 221 11.88 8.74 8.63
N ALA A 222 11.66 8.62 9.94
CA ALA A 222 12.21 7.51 10.73
C ALA A 222 11.71 6.14 10.25
N THR A 223 10.44 6.03 9.82
CA THR A 223 9.93 4.77 9.24
C THR A 223 10.59 4.43 7.89
N LEU A 224 10.90 5.42 7.06
CA LEU A 224 11.64 5.21 5.81
C LEU A 224 13.08 4.78 6.08
N LEU A 225 13.76 5.38 7.05
CA LEU A 225 15.08 4.95 7.49
C LEU A 225 15.06 3.52 8.06
N PHE A 226 14.04 3.20 8.85
CA PHE A 226 13.86 1.84 9.36
C PHE A 226 13.69 0.82 8.21
N ASP A 227 12.90 1.15 7.19
CA ASP A 227 12.71 0.29 6.02
C ASP A 227 14.01 0.13 5.22
N LEU A 228 14.78 1.20 5.08
CA LEU A 228 16.05 1.19 4.36
C LEU A 228 17.12 0.39 5.10
N LEU A 229 17.30 0.65 6.40
CA LEU A 229 18.45 0.15 7.17
C LEU A 229 18.20 -1.22 7.82
N VAL A 230 16.97 -1.48 8.28
CA VAL A 230 16.67 -2.66 9.11
C VAL A 230 16.00 -3.77 8.31
N ALA A 231 14.89 -3.50 7.66
CA ALA A 231 14.14 -4.54 6.98
C ALA A 231 13.29 -3.97 5.84
N ARG A 232 13.45 -4.51 4.66
CA ARG A 232 12.64 -4.16 3.50
C ARG A 232 11.14 -4.26 3.84
N ARG A 233 10.39 -3.16 3.65
CA ARG A 233 8.99 -3.03 4.06
C ARG A 233 8.78 -3.33 5.55
N GLY A 234 9.79 -3.05 6.38
CA GLY A 234 9.80 -3.42 7.79
C GLY A 234 8.66 -2.79 8.56
N PHE A 235 8.39 -1.50 8.34
CA PHE A 235 7.29 -0.82 9.00
C PHE A 235 5.94 -1.46 8.64
N CYS A 236 5.66 -1.67 7.35
CA CYS A 236 4.41 -2.30 6.88
C CYS A 236 4.24 -3.76 7.35
N ARG A 237 5.35 -4.47 7.61
CA ARG A 237 5.35 -5.88 7.99
C ARG A 237 5.25 -6.12 9.49
N TYR A 238 5.78 -5.18 10.30
CA TYR A 238 6.00 -5.42 11.73
C TYR A 238 5.39 -4.36 12.65
N LEU A 239 5.08 -3.17 12.16
CA LEU A 239 4.71 -2.04 12.99
C LEU A 239 3.41 -1.34 12.58
N CYS A 240 2.97 -1.44 11.32
CA CYS A 240 1.82 -0.71 10.82
C CYS A 240 0.49 -1.23 11.39
N PRO A 241 -0.23 -0.45 12.23
CA PRO A 241 -1.49 -0.90 12.83
C PRO A 241 -2.61 -1.12 11.80
N GLY A 242 -2.67 -0.29 10.76
CA GLY A 242 -3.64 -0.49 9.67
C GLY A 242 -3.35 -1.77 8.89
N GLY A 243 -2.06 -2.03 8.59
CA GLY A 243 -1.66 -3.28 7.95
C GLY A 243 -2.07 -4.51 8.75
N GLU A 244 -2.04 -4.43 10.10
CA GLU A 244 -2.47 -5.52 10.95
C GLU A 244 -3.98 -5.71 10.95
N LEU A 245 -4.73 -4.62 11.10
CA LEU A 245 -6.20 -4.68 11.05
C LEU A 245 -6.67 -5.29 9.73
N TYR A 246 -6.11 -4.84 8.60
CA TYR A 246 -6.43 -5.41 7.29
C TYR A 246 -6.00 -6.88 7.14
N SER A 247 -4.93 -7.30 7.82
CA SER A 247 -4.52 -8.70 7.87
C SER A 247 -5.50 -9.57 8.61
N LEU A 248 -5.98 -9.11 9.78
CA LEU A 248 -6.98 -9.81 10.59
C LEU A 248 -8.32 -9.93 9.84
N LEU A 249 -8.82 -8.83 9.30
CA LEU A 249 -10.06 -8.81 8.52
C LEU A 249 -9.95 -9.65 7.25
N GLY A 250 -8.82 -9.56 6.55
CA GLY A 250 -8.55 -10.29 5.32
C GLY A 250 -8.18 -11.76 5.50
N ARG A 251 -8.22 -12.31 6.72
CA ARG A 251 -7.95 -13.73 6.99
C ARG A 251 -8.88 -14.64 6.19
N TYR A 252 -10.13 -14.25 6.07
CA TYR A 252 -11.19 -15.01 5.38
C TYR A 252 -11.44 -14.57 3.94
N ARG A 253 -10.50 -13.79 3.33
CA ARG A 253 -10.67 -13.26 1.99
C ARG A 253 -11.03 -14.34 0.95
N ALA A 254 -11.92 -13.98 0.03
CA ALA A 254 -12.38 -14.87 -1.03
C ALA A 254 -11.33 -15.03 -2.14
N VAL A 255 -10.66 -13.93 -2.54
CA VAL A 255 -9.68 -13.93 -3.62
C VAL A 255 -8.27 -14.16 -3.06
N ARG A 256 -7.63 -15.23 -3.51
CA ARG A 256 -6.29 -15.65 -3.05
C ARG A 256 -5.41 -16.01 -4.23
N LEU A 257 -4.12 -15.73 -4.07
CA LEU A 257 -3.08 -16.30 -4.92
C LEU A 257 -2.81 -17.74 -4.50
N ARG A 258 -2.61 -18.61 -5.48
CA ARG A 258 -2.23 -20.01 -5.31
C ARG A 258 -1.15 -20.38 -6.30
N ARG A 259 -0.31 -21.34 -5.89
CA ARG A 259 0.66 -21.98 -6.77
C ARG A 259 0.06 -23.24 -7.39
N THR A 260 0.21 -23.39 -8.69
CA THR A 260 -0.05 -24.64 -9.41
C THR A 260 1.26 -25.42 -9.48
N VAL A 261 1.31 -26.57 -8.81
CA VAL A 261 2.55 -27.35 -8.65
C VAL A 261 3.01 -27.90 -9.99
N GLU A 262 2.08 -28.35 -10.83
CA GLU A 262 2.33 -29.00 -12.12
C GLU A 262 3.04 -28.08 -13.13
N THR A 263 2.81 -26.79 -13.03
CA THR A 263 3.41 -25.81 -13.95
C THR A 263 4.61 -25.08 -13.35
N CYS A 264 4.92 -25.30 -12.05
CA CYS A 264 6.01 -24.64 -11.37
C CYS A 264 7.35 -25.32 -11.66
N ASN A 265 8.34 -24.53 -12.06
CA ASN A 265 9.72 -25.02 -12.29
C ASN A 265 10.67 -24.74 -11.11
N ASP A 266 10.15 -24.37 -9.96
CA ASP A 266 10.86 -24.13 -8.69
C ASP A 266 12.01 -23.08 -8.78
N CYS A 267 11.94 -22.13 -9.70
CA CYS A 267 12.98 -21.12 -9.93
C CYS A 267 13.10 -20.05 -8.82
N ALA A 268 12.23 -20.03 -7.83
CA ALA A 268 12.20 -19.12 -6.68
C ALA A 268 12.16 -17.60 -6.99
N LYS A 269 12.01 -17.17 -8.25
CA LYS A 269 11.92 -15.73 -8.62
C LYS A 269 10.79 -15.01 -7.88
N CYS A 270 9.67 -15.69 -7.65
CA CYS A 270 8.53 -15.17 -6.92
C CYS A 270 8.85 -14.84 -5.45
N ASN A 271 9.72 -15.63 -4.79
CA ASN A 271 10.16 -15.36 -3.42
C ASN A 271 11.08 -14.13 -3.38
N GLY A 272 11.96 -13.97 -4.37
CA GLY A 272 12.90 -12.84 -4.46
C GLY A 272 12.21 -11.48 -4.59
N VAL A 273 11.06 -11.40 -5.30
CA VAL A 273 10.32 -10.15 -5.49
C VAL A 273 9.29 -9.87 -4.40
N CYS A 274 9.03 -10.83 -3.51
CA CYS A 274 8.03 -10.65 -2.46
C CYS A 274 8.54 -9.69 -1.37
N GLU A 275 8.12 -8.43 -1.43
CA GLU A 275 8.52 -7.42 -0.45
C GLU A 275 8.04 -7.71 0.98
N PHE A 276 6.94 -8.47 1.13
CA PHE A 276 6.44 -8.92 2.42
C PHE A 276 7.19 -10.15 2.95
N GLY A 277 8.18 -10.68 2.20
CA GLY A 277 8.99 -11.83 2.61
C GLY A 277 8.16 -13.07 2.89
N LEU A 278 7.13 -13.28 2.08
CA LEU A 278 6.33 -14.50 2.04
C LEU A 278 7.07 -15.56 1.21
N ASP A 279 6.54 -16.78 1.20
CA ASP A 279 7.08 -17.89 0.41
C ASP A 279 6.07 -18.34 -0.68
N PRO A 280 5.91 -17.57 -1.77
CA PRO A 280 4.99 -17.92 -2.86
C PRO A 280 5.32 -19.27 -3.50
N MET A 281 6.59 -19.68 -3.52
CA MET A 281 7.03 -20.95 -4.09
C MET A 281 6.48 -22.14 -3.32
N ARG A 282 6.17 -21.98 -2.01
CA ARG A 282 5.57 -23.03 -1.17
C ARG A 282 4.08 -22.77 -0.87
N ASP A 283 3.44 -21.96 -1.69
CA ASP A 283 2.04 -21.49 -1.47
C ASP A 283 1.84 -20.78 -0.11
N GLY A 284 2.94 -20.25 0.46
CA GLY A 284 2.97 -19.59 1.77
C GLY A 284 2.51 -18.14 1.71
N PHE A 285 1.34 -17.87 1.13
CA PHE A 285 0.78 -16.51 1.01
C PHE A 285 0.17 -16.00 2.32
N GLY A 286 -0.54 -16.85 3.04
CA GLY A 286 -1.16 -16.52 4.32
C GLY A 286 -2.03 -15.26 4.28
N GLN A 287 -2.40 -14.74 5.45
CA GLN A 287 -3.18 -13.50 5.60
C GLN A 287 -2.37 -12.23 5.28
N GLU A 288 -1.04 -12.35 5.20
CA GLU A 288 -0.12 -11.24 4.97
C GLU A 288 -0.02 -10.80 3.51
N CYS A 289 -0.48 -11.62 2.58
CA CYS A 289 -0.43 -11.30 1.16
C CYS A 289 -1.39 -10.15 0.83
N ASN A 290 -0.86 -9.08 0.25
CA ASN A 290 -1.61 -7.89 -0.18
C ASN A 290 -2.05 -7.94 -1.64
N ASN A 291 -1.96 -9.10 -2.28
CA ASN A 291 -2.33 -9.32 -3.69
C ASN A 291 -1.68 -8.33 -4.67
N CYS A 292 -0.44 -7.90 -4.40
CA CYS A 292 0.28 -6.90 -5.22
C CYS A 292 0.71 -7.38 -6.60
N THR A 293 0.49 -8.65 -6.94
CA THR A 293 0.80 -9.29 -8.23
C THR A 293 2.27 -9.32 -8.67
N ALA A 294 3.21 -8.80 -7.89
CA ALA A 294 4.64 -8.77 -8.26
C ALA A 294 5.19 -10.18 -8.55
N CYS A 295 4.86 -11.17 -7.71
CA CYS A 295 5.27 -12.56 -7.91
C CYS A 295 4.64 -13.19 -9.16
N VAL A 296 3.40 -12.78 -9.51
CA VAL A 296 2.71 -13.23 -10.73
C VAL A 296 3.40 -12.67 -11.97
N ALA A 297 3.84 -11.40 -11.92
CA ALA A 297 4.49 -10.74 -13.05
C ALA A 297 5.85 -11.34 -13.42
N VAL A 298 6.59 -11.89 -12.45
CA VAL A 298 7.92 -12.49 -12.70
C VAL A 298 7.89 -14.00 -12.91
N CYS A 299 6.72 -14.64 -12.80
CA CYS A 299 6.62 -16.09 -12.96
C CYS A 299 6.75 -16.50 -14.43
N PRO A 300 7.79 -17.25 -14.83
CA PRO A 300 8.00 -17.59 -16.24
C PRO A 300 7.04 -18.68 -16.74
N THR A 301 6.54 -19.52 -15.82
CA THR A 301 5.73 -20.71 -16.15
C THR A 301 4.26 -20.53 -15.86
N ASP A 302 3.83 -19.33 -15.48
CA ASP A 302 2.44 -19.04 -15.14
C ASP A 302 1.85 -19.90 -14.00
N ALA A 303 2.72 -20.37 -13.11
CA ALA A 303 2.31 -21.22 -12.00
C ALA A 303 1.53 -20.50 -10.88
N LEU A 304 1.49 -19.15 -10.88
CA LEU A 304 0.78 -18.36 -9.88
C LEU A 304 -0.54 -17.83 -10.46
N VAL A 305 -1.65 -18.26 -9.87
CA VAL A 305 -3.00 -17.93 -10.33
C VAL A 305 -3.87 -17.39 -9.21
N PHE A 306 -4.80 -16.51 -9.55
CA PHE A 306 -5.86 -16.11 -8.63
C PHE A 306 -6.94 -17.19 -8.57
N THR A 307 -7.33 -17.54 -7.37
CA THR A 307 -8.43 -18.47 -7.10
C THR A 307 -9.47 -17.81 -6.21
N ILE A 308 -10.74 -18.14 -6.43
CA ILE A 308 -11.85 -17.69 -5.58
C ILE A 308 -12.24 -18.87 -4.69
N LYS A 309 -11.85 -18.80 -3.41
CA LYS A 309 -12.25 -19.81 -2.41
C LYS A 309 -12.43 -19.12 -1.06
N VAL A 310 -13.54 -19.41 -0.41
CA VAL A 310 -13.90 -18.83 0.89
C VAL A 310 -13.25 -19.58 2.06
N VAL A 311 -12.80 -20.83 1.84
CA VAL A 311 -12.23 -21.68 2.90
C VAL A 311 -10.72 -21.84 2.70
N ASP A 312 -9.95 -21.79 3.79
CA ASP A 312 -8.52 -22.10 3.79
C ASP A 312 -8.31 -23.56 3.39
N VAL A 313 -7.78 -23.74 2.20
CA VAL A 313 -7.21 -25.03 1.82
C VAL A 313 -5.77 -25.03 2.33
N ALA A 314 -5.39 -26.07 3.05
CA ALA A 314 -4.01 -26.25 3.53
C ALA A 314 -3.00 -26.01 2.40
N PRO A 315 -1.81 -25.44 2.70
CA PRO A 315 -0.76 -25.26 1.72
C PRO A 315 -0.48 -26.58 1.01
N GLN A 316 -0.43 -26.56 -0.32
CA GLN A 316 0.00 -27.74 -1.06
C GLN A 316 1.45 -28.02 -0.65
N GLY A 317 1.76 -29.29 -0.32
CA GLY A 317 3.07 -29.71 0.16
C GLY A 317 4.24 -29.31 -0.77
N PRO A 318 5.48 -29.52 -0.35
CA PRO A 318 6.64 -29.20 -1.16
C PRO A 318 6.54 -29.93 -2.50
N GLY A 319 6.78 -29.21 -3.60
CA GLY A 319 6.89 -29.82 -4.93
C GLY A 319 7.90 -30.96 -4.92
N HIS A 320 7.76 -31.91 -5.84
CA HIS A 320 8.43 -33.19 -5.91
C HIS A 320 9.98 -33.17 -5.85
N LEU A 321 10.61 -32.02 -5.93
CA LEU A 321 12.06 -31.87 -5.83
C LEU A 321 12.42 -31.28 -4.47
N GLY A 322 12.73 -32.16 -3.51
CA GLY A 322 13.14 -31.88 -2.14
C GLY A 322 14.44 -31.10 -1.96
N ARG A 323 14.72 -30.08 -2.75
CA ARG A 323 15.80 -29.12 -2.44
C ARG A 323 15.32 -28.21 -1.32
N ARG A 324 15.88 -28.41 -0.15
CA ARG A 324 15.81 -27.47 0.96
C ARG A 324 16.44 -26.14 0.51
N TYR A 325 15.61 -25.24 0.01
CA TYR A 325 16.02 -23.88 -0.22
C TYR A 325 16.25 -23.23 1.16
N ARG A 326 17.51 -23.13 1.57
CA ARG A 326 17.87 -22.42 2.80
C ARG A 326 17.54 -20.95 2.61
N HIS A 327 16.70 -20.43 3.48
CA HIS A 327 16.35 -19.01 3.55
C HIS A 327 17.58 -18.15 3.93
N GLY A 328 18.54 -18.04 3.09
CA GLY A 328 19.78 -17.29 3.28
C GLY A 328 20.48 -17.04 1.95
N GLU A 329 20.22 -17.88 0.97
CA GLU A 329 20.98 -17.90 -0.30
C GLU A 329 20.16 -17.36 -1.49
N ALA A 330 19.18 -16.49 -1.26
CA ALA A 330 18.48 -15.78 -2.33
C ALA A 330 19.31 -14.59 -2.88
N SER A 331 20.65 -14.70 -2.82
CA SER A 331 21.53 -13.73 -3.46
C SER A 331 22.43 -14.47 -4.44
N ALA A 332 22.30 -14.13 -5.68
CA ALA A 332 23.01 -14.59 -6.87
C ALA A 332 22.28 -15.69 -7.65
N ALA A 333 21.11 -15.30 -8.25
CA ALA A 333 20.90 -15.82 -9.60
C ALA A 333 22.00 -15.18 -10.48
N PRO A 334 22.85 -15.97 -11.18
CA PRO A 334 23.83 -15.38 -12.08
C PRO A 334 23.12 -14.50 -13.08
N SER A 335 23.68 -13.31 -13.30
CA SER A 335 23.26 -12.42 -14.37
C SER A 335 23.34 -13.18 -15.69
N PRO A 336 22.37 -13.07 -16.61
CA PRO A 336 22.42 -13.76 -17.89
C PRO A 336 23.63 -13.40 -18.78
N ALA A 337 24.47 -12.46 -18.33
CA ALA A 337 25.73 -12.10 -18.98
C ALA A 337 26.89 -13.06 -18.68
N ILE A 338 26.77 -14.03 -17.76
CA ILE A 338 27.85 -14.97 -17.42
C ILE A 338 27.69 -16.28 -18.18
N GLU A 339 26.47 -16.71 -18.50
CA GLU A 339 26.23 -17.93 -19.30
C GLU A 339 26.69 -17.82 -20.77
N ALA A 340 26.79 -16.59 -21.30
CA ALA A 340 27.26 -16.35 -22.67
C ALA A 340 28.81 -16.46 -22.83
N LYS A 341 29.58 -16.51 -21.74
CA LYS A 341 31.05 -16.63 -21.78
C LYS A 341 31.54 -18.06 -21.59
N GLU A 342 30.77 -18.96 -21.01
CA GLU A 342 31.15 -20.37 -20.86
C GLU A 342 30.74 -21.27 -22.03
N ALA A 343 29.87 -20.77 -22.92
CA ALA A 343 29.51 -21.48 -24.16
C ALA A 343 30.41 -21.12 -25.36
N ALA A 344 31.44 -20.30 -25.16
CA ALA A 344 32.35 -19.82 -26.20
C ALA A 344 33.85 -20.13 -25.87
N ALA A 345 34.12 -21.09 -24.96
CA ALA A 345 35.48 -21.58 -24.68
C ALA A 345 35.55 -23.12 -24.93
#